data_867c4df4a76357fde1f5353b6dfbe536
#
_entry.id   867c4df4a76357fde1f5353b6dfbe536
#
_cell.length_a   1.000
_cell.length_b   1.000
_cell.length_c   1.000
_cell.angle_alpha   90.00
_cell.angle_beta   90.00
_cell.angle_gamma   90.00
#
_symmetry.space_group_name_H-M   'P 1'
#
loop_
_entity.id
_entity.type
_entity.pdbx_description
1 polymer ?
#
loop_
_entity_poly.entity_id
_entity_poly.type
_entity_poly.pdbx_seq_one_letter_code
_entity_poly.pdbx_strand_id
1 'polypeptide(L)'
;MLARPAPRLPVPWYPGRVRKHQVVAELLAAERADTLERLTGLERELTGIIESSGLAGTDDEHDPEGATIAFERQHLAALVSQARRHLAQIDAAMLRLAEGSYGRCESCGQPISAARLAARPVSTLCITCASRR
;
A
#
# COMPACT_ATOMS: atom_id res chain seq x y z
N MET A 1 -15.62 9.35 38.65
CA MET A 1 -14.22 9.85 38.69
C MET A 1 -13.50 9.26 37.46
N LEU A 2 -13.35 10.04 36.40
CA LEU A 2 -12.59 9.62 35.23
C LEU A 2 -11.10 9.82 35.50
N ALA A 3 -10.34 8.73 35.49
CA ALA A 3 -8.89 8.76 35.66
C ALA A 3 -8.26 9.56 34.50
N ARG A 4 -7.55 10.62 34.82
CA ARG A 4 -6.75 11.40 33.87
C ARG A 4 -5.69 10.48 33.26
N PRO A 5 -5.51 10.44 31.92
CA PRO A 5 -4.41 9.69 31.34
C PRO A 5 -3.08 10.27 31.86
N ALA A 6 -2.19 9.39 32.29
CA ALA A 6 -0.87 9.76 32.75
C ALA A 6 -0.12 10.55 31.67
N PRO A 7 0.64 11.60 32.03
CA PRO A 7 1.42 12.35 31.07
C PRO A 7 2.42 11.41 30.41
N ARG A 8 2.41 11.39 29.07
CA ARG A 8 3.41 10.67 28.28
C ARG A 8 4.76 11.32 28.57
N LEU A 9 5.62 10.62 29.28
CA LEU A 9 7.00 11.06 29.49
C LEU A 9 7.66 11.25 28.13
N PRO A 10 8.42 12.33 27.91
CA PRO A 10 9.17 12.51 26.70
C PRO A 10 10.11 11.33 26.50
N VAL A 11 9.99 10.64 25.36
CA VAL A 11 10.87 9.50 25.03
C VAL A 11 12.30 10.01 25.02
N PRO A 12 13.22 9.39 25.75
CA PRO A 12 14.60 9.83 25.77
C PRO A 12 15.17 9.83 24.36
N TRP A 13 15.84 10.92 23.98
CA TRP A 13 16.44 11.12 22.68
C TRP A 13 17.59 10.13 22.47
N TYR A 14 17.33 9.07 21.65
CA TYR A 14 18.35 8.11 21.25
C TYR A 14 18.71 8.35 19.78
N PRO A 15 19.93 8.76 19.44
CA PRO A 15 20.34 9.04 18.06
C PRO A 15 20.18 7.83 17.11
N GLY A 16 20.27 6.61 17.61
CA GLY A 16 20.04 5.41 16.83
C GLY A 16 18.56 5.19 16.41
N ARG A 17 17.61 5.72 17.15
CA ARG A 17 16.18 5.62 16.83
C ARG A 17 15.80 6.61 15.71
N VAL A 18 16.37 7.80 15.73
CA VAL A 18 16.17 8.82 14.68
C VAL A 18 16.68 8.32 13.32
N ARG A 19 17.87 7.70 13.33
CA ARG A 19 18.46 7.15 12.08
C ARG A 19 17.61 6.02 11.48
N LYS A 20 17.09 5.11 12.33
CA LYS A 20 16.19 4.04 11.86
C LYS A 20 14.87 4.59 11.29
N HIS A 21 14.29 5.60 11.93
CA HIS A 21 13.09 6.28 11.44
C HIS A 21 13.32 6.93 10.08
N GLN A 22 14.45 7.60 9.90
CA GLN A 22 14.81 8.26 8.66
C GLN A 22 14.98 7.27 7.51
N VAL A 23 15.68 6.16 7.73
CA VAL A 23 15.84 5.10 6.73
C VAL A 23 14.48 4.51 6.30
N VAL A 24 13.59 4.24 7.24
CA VAL A 24 12.24 3.73 6.94
C VAL A 24 11.42 4.78 6.18
N ALA A 25 11.50 6.05 6.56
CA ALA A 25 10.81 7.13 5.86
C ALA A 25 11.28 7.25 4.40
N GLU A 26 12.57 7.17 4.16
CA GLU A 26 13.15 7.19 2.81
C GLU A 26 12.71 5.98 1.97
N LEU A 27 12.70 4.78 2.55
CA LEU A 27 12.22 3.56 1.88
C LEU A 27 10.74 3.67 1.51
N LEU A 28 9.88 4.11 2.42
CA LEU A 28 8.46 4.28 2.15
C LEU A 28 8.20 5.38 1.11
N ALA A 29 8.97 6.46 1.14
CA ALA A 29 8.86 7.53 0.15
C ALA A 29 9.26 7.05 -1.25
N ALA A 30 10.33 6.26 -1.38
CA ALA A 30 10.75 5.66 -2.64
C ALA A 30 9.70 4.68 -3.17
N GLU A 31 9.22 3.77 -2.33
CA GLU A 31 8.16 2.81 -2.70
C GLU A 31 6.85 3.51 -3.11
N ARG A 32 6.54 4.64 -2.46
CA ARG A 32 5.40 5.48 -2.83
C ARG A 32 5.55 6.06 -4.23
N ALA A 33 6.72 6.61 -4.54
CA ALA A 33 7.01 7.19 -5.85
C ALA A 33 6.91 6.14 -6.96
N ASP A 34 7.53 4.98 -6.77
CA ASP A 34 7.47 3.85 -7.72
C ASP A 34 6.03 3.34 -7.92
N THR A 35 5.26 3.26 -6.85
CA THR A 35 3.85 2.85 -6.92
C THR A 35 2.99 3.85 -7.67
N LEU A 36 3.22 5.15 -7.48
CA LEU A 36 2.52 6.22 -8.22
C LEU A 36 2.85 6.19 -9.71
N GLU A 37 4.12 6.02 -10.06
CA GLU A 37 4.55 5.90 -11.45
C GLU A 37 3.89 4.70 -12.13
N ARG A 38 3.93 3.53 -11.46
CA ARG A 38 3.28 2.32 -11.94
C ARG A 38 1.76 2.52 -12.10
N LEU A 39 1.10 3.12 -11.12
CA LEU A 39 -0.34 3.40 -11.18
C LEU A 39 -0.68 4.30 -12.37
N THR A 40 0.09 5.36 -12.59
CA THR A 40 -0.10 6.27 -13.73
C THR A 40 0.05 5.53 -15.07
N GLY A 41 1.02 4.64 -15.19
CA GLY A 41 1.21 3.80 -16.37
C GLY A 41 0.01 2.88 -16.63
N LEU A 42 -0.44 2.16 -15.62
CA LEU A 42 -1.59 1.25 -15.70
C LEU A 42 -2.89 1.99 -16.05
N GLU A 43 -3.10 3.17 -15.49
CA GLU A 43 -4.29 4.00 -15.80
C GLU A 43 -4.28 4.50 -17.25
N ARG A 44 -3.12 4.87 -17.78
CA ARG A 44 -2.98 5.24 -19.20
C ARG A 44 -3.29 4.06 -20.11
N GLU A 45 -2.76 2.88 -19.84
CA GLU A 45 -3.04 1.67 -20.61
C GLU A 45 -4.53 1.33 -20.58
N LEU A 46 -5.14 1.36 -19.40
CA LEU A 46 -6.57 1.10 -19.23
C LEU A 46 -7.42 2.11 -20.02
N THR A 47 -7.10 3.39 -19.93
CA THR A 47 -7.78 4.45 -20.69
C THR A 47 -7.64 4.23 -22.20
N GLY A 48 -6.45 3.87 -22.67
CA GLY A 48 -6.19 3.58 -24.08
C GLY A 48 -7.03 2.42 -24.61
N ILE A 49 -7.19 1.34 -23.83
CA ILE A 49 -8.04 0.20 -24.20
C ILE A 49 -9.52 0.59 -24.23
N ILE A 50 -9.98 1.38 -23.26
CA ILE A 50 -11.38 1.85 -23.21
C ILE A 50 -11.68 2.74 -24.43
N GLU A 51 -10.80 3.67 -24.74
CA GLU A 51 -10.97 4.59 -25.89
C GLU A 51 -10.94 3.84 -27.23
N SER A 52 -10.00 2.90 -27.41
CA SER A 52 -9.92 2.12 -28.66
C SER A 52 -11.09 1.16 -28.83
N SER A 53 -11.62 0.58 -27.75
CA SER A 53 -12.80 -0.30 -27.82
C SER A 53 -14.11 0.45 -28.07
N GLY A 54 -14.19 1.73 -27.70
CA GLY A 54 -15.33 2.60 -27.99
C GLY A 54 -15.43 3.02 -29.47
N LEU A 55 -14.33 2.95 -30.22
CA LEU A 55 -14.26 3.28 -31.63
C LEU A 55 -14.52 2.07 -32.55
N ALA A 56 -14.34 0.84 -32.06
CA ALA A 56 -14.71 -0.39 -32.79
C ALA A 56 -16.20 -0.62 -32.61
N GLY A 57 -16.98 -0.38 -33.68
CA GLY A 57 -18.44 -0.56 -33.67
C GLY A 57 -18.86 -1.95 -33.18
N THR A 58 -19.87 -1.97 -32.35
CA THR A 58 -20.44 -3.11 -31.66
C THR A 58 -21.23 -4.04 -32.59
N ASP A 59 -20.60 -4.62 -33.58
CA ASP A 59 -21.35 -5.40 -34.54
C ASP A 59 -20.81 -6.82 -34.81
N ASP A 60 -20.52 -7.55 -33.68
CA ASP A 60 -20.53 -9.01 -33.80
C ASP A 60 -20.51 -9.68 -32.39
N GLU A 61 -21.60 -10.39 -32.05
CA GLU A 61 -21.73 -11.17 -30.82
C GLU A 61 -20.76 -12.38 -30.73
N HIS A 62 -19.93 -12.58 -31.74
CA HIS A 62 -19.03 -13.73 -31.92
C HIS A 62 -17.57 -13.34 -32.18
N ASP A 63 -17.13 -12.13 -31.76
CA ASP A 63 -15.77 -11.66 -31.97
C ASP A 63 -14.83 -12.16 -30.87
N PRO A 64 -13.90 -13.12 -31.15
CA PRO A 64 -12.90 -13.57 -30.21
C PRO A 64 -11.93 -12.46 -29.78
N GLU A 65 -11.70 -11.41 -30.60
CA GLU A 65 -10.90 -10.24 -30.24
C GLU A 65 -11.59 -9.39 -29.16
N GLY A 66 -12.92 -9.23 -29.26
CA GLY A 66 -13.70 -8.52 -28.23
C GLY A 66 -13.62 -9.16 -26.86
N ALA A 67 -13.65 -10.50 -26.77
CA ALA A 67 -13.48 -11.23 -25.52
C ALA A 67 -12.07 -11.05 -24.94
N THR A 68 -11.03 -11.03 -25.76
CA THR A 68 -9.64 -10.78 -25.36
C THR A 68 -9.47 -9.36 -24.82
N ILE A 69 -10.01 -8.35 -25.50
CA ILE A 69 -9.97 -6.95 -25.05
C ILE A 69 -10.71 -6.77 -23.71
N ALA A 70 -11.88 -7.41 -23.54
CA ALA A 70 -12.61 -7.38 -22.29
C ALA A 70 -11.81 -8.00 -21.14
N PHE A 71 -11.10 -9.10 -21.39
CA PHE A 71 -10.23 -9.74 -20.41
C PHE A 71 -9.03 -8.84 -20.05
N GLU A 72 -8.36 -8.24 -21.02
CA GLU A 72 -7.26 -7.31 -20.79
C GLU A 72 -7.70 -6.10 -19.99
N ARG A 73 -8.87 -5.53 -20.31
CA ARG A 73 -9.45 -4.41 -19.55
C ARG A 73 -9.71 -4.79 -18.08
N GLN A 74 -10.28 -5.96 -17.83
CA GLN A 74 -10.51 -6.45 -16.46
C GLN A 74 -9.21 -6.70 -15.71
N HIS A 75 -8.22 -7.26 -16.38
CA HIS A 75 -6.90 -7.49 -15.80
C HIS A 75 -6.22 -6.18 -15.40
N LEU A 76 -6.18 -5.20 -16.29
CA LEU A 76 -5.63 -3.88 -16.00
C LEU A 76 -6.39 -3.16 -14.89
N ALA A 77 -7.72 -3.23 -14.88
CA ALA A 77 -8.53 -2.67 -13.82
C ALA A 77 -8.21 -3.29 -12.44
N ALA A 78 -7.97 -4.60 -12.40
CA ALA A 78 -7.54 -5.28 -11.19
C ALA A 78 -6.14 -4.82 -10.70
N LEU A 79 -5.19 -4.63 -11.63
CA LEU A 79 -3.86 -4.11 -11.32
C LEU A 79 -3.90 -2.66 -10.83
N VAL A 80 -4.73 -1.80 -11.43
CA VAL A 80 -4.99 -0.43 -10.97
C VAL A 80 -5.52 -0.44 -9.54
N SER A 81 -6.52 -1.27 -9.26
CA SER A 81 -7.09 -1.41 -7.93
C SER A 81 -6.07 -1.90 -6.90
N GLN A 82 -5.22 -2.85 -7.29
CA GLN A 82 -4.13 -3.35 -6.43
C GLN A 82 -3.10 -2.24 -6.13
N ALA A 83 -2.68 -1.49 -7.13
CA ALA A 83 -1.72 -0.40 -6.96
C ALA A 83 -2.28 0.71 -6.06
N ARG A 84 -3.55 1.07 -6.21
CA ARG A 84 -4.23 2.05 -5.35
C ARG A 84 -4.32 1.58 -3.89
N ARG A 85 -4.65 0.30 -3.66
CA ARG A 85 -4.66 -0.27 -2.30
C ARG A 85 -3.26 -0.26 -1.68
N HIS A 86 -2.25 -0.61 -2.46
CA HIS A 86 -0.86 -0.59 -1.98
C HIS A 86 -0.41 0.83 -1.63
N LEU A 87 -0.74 1.82 -2.47
CA LEU A 87 -0.47 3.23 -2.19
C LEU A 87 -1.11 3.68 -0.86
N ALA A 88 -2.37 3.32 -0.64
CA ALA A 88 -3.05 3.62 0.63
C ALA A 88 -2.37 2.94 1.84
N GLN A 89 -1.84 1.73 1.68
CA GLN A 89 -1.06 1.05 2.73
C GLN A 89 0.27 1.77 3.03
N ILE A 90 0.95 2.27 1.99
CA ILE A 90 2.18 3.06 2.16
C ILE A 90 1.87 4.37 2.89
N ASP A 91 0.84 5.10 2.49
CA ASP A 91 0.42 6.34 3.13
C ASP A 91 0.06 6.12 4.61
N ALA A 92 -0.66 5.05 4.92
CA ALA A 92 -0.97 4.66 6.30
C ALA A 92 0.30 4.28 7.10
N ALA A 93 1.28 3.62 6.49
CA ALA A 93 2.56 3.31 7.13
C ALA A 93 3.38 4.58 7.42
N MET A 94 3.40 5.54 6.49
CA MET A 94 4.05 6.84 6.69
C MET A 94 3.40 7.63 7.83
N LEU A 95 2.07 7.60 7.92
CA LEU A 95 1.33 8.24 9.01
C LEU A 95 1.68 7.60 10.36
N ARG A 96 1.69 6.26 10.45
CA ARG A 96 2.10 5.56 11.68
C ARG A 96 3.54 5.86 12.07
N LEU A 97 4.43 6.01 11.08
CA LEU A 97 5.81 6.41 11.33
C LEU A 97 5.88 7.81 11.96
N ALA A 98 5.12 8.77 11.44
CA ALA A 98 5.04 10.14 11.98
C ALA A 98 4.44 10.17 13.38
N GLU A 99 3.44 9.32 13.66
CA GLU A 99 2.78 9.22 14.97
C GLU A 99 3.57 8.40 16.01
N GLY A 100 4.63 7.70 15.60
CA GLY A 100 5.45 6.85 16.46
C GLY A 100 4.87 5.47 16.76
N SER A 101 3.84 5.02 16.03
CA SER A 101 3.20 3.71 16.15
C SER A 101 3.67 2.67 15.12
N TYR A 102 4.53 3.07 14.19
CA TYR A 102 5.10 2.16 13.20
C TYR A 102 5.86 1.00 13.85
N GLY A 103 5.68 -0.21 13.32
CA GLY A 103 6.34 -1.41 13.85
C GLY A 103 5.63 -2.06 15.04
N ARG A 104 4.47 -1.55 15.46
CA ARG A 104 3.60 -2.20 16.43
C ARG A 104 2.45 -2.92 15.75
N CYS A 105 2.18 -4.14 16.21
CA CYS A 105 1.04 -4.92 15.73
C CYS A 105 -0.28 -4.27 16.18
N GLU A 106 -1.16 -3.97 15.23
CA GLU A 106 -2.48 -3.38 15.52
C GLU A 106 -3.41 -4.31 16.29
N SER A 107 -3.18 -5.62 16.22
CA SER A 107 -4.01 -6.62 16.88
C SER A 107 -3.59 -6.93 18.32
N CYS A 108 -2.31 -7.15 18.57
CA CYS A 108 -1.81 -7.56 19.89
C CYS A 108 -0.90 -6.52 20.58
N GLY A 109 -0.57 -5.42 19.93
CA GLY A 109 0.30 -4.37 20.47
C GLY A 109 1.78 -4.73 20.58
N GLN A 110 2.16 -5.97 20.27
CA GLN A 110 3.54 -6.42 20.30
C GLN A 110 4.36 -5.88 19.14
N PRO A 111 5.69 -5.76 19.26
CA PRO A 111 6.54 -5.34 18.15
C PRO A 111 6.44 -6.32 16.95
N ILE A 112 6.41 -5.76 15.76
CA ILE A 112 6.58 -6.52 14.51
C ILE A 112 8.08 -6.73 14.30
N SER A 113 8.51 -7.95 13.94
CA SER A 113 9.93 -8.25 13.76
C SER A 113 10.56 -7.37 12.67
N ALA A 114 11.82 -6.99 12.86
CA ALA A 114 12.57 -6.20 11.89
C ALA A 114 12.68 -6.91 10.52
N ALA A 115 12.85 -8.23 10.51
CA ALA A 115 12.87 -9.02 9.28
C ALA A 115 11.56 -8.93 8.51
N ARG A 116 10.43 -8.97 9.21
CA ARG A 116 9.10 -8.82 8.57
C ARG A 116 8.89 -7.42 8.00
N LEU A 117 9.28 -6.39 8.74
CA LEU A 117 9.19 -5.00 8.26
C LEU A 117 10.14 -4.71 7.10
N ALA A 118 11.33 -5.34 7.07
CA ALA A 118 12.24 -5.25 5.94
C ALA A 118 11.65 -5.88 4.67
N ALA A 119 10.99 -7.04 4.81
CA ALA A 119 10.33 -7.71 3.69
C ALA A 119 9.01 -7.07 3.28
N ARG A 120 8.26 -6.53 4.24
CA ARG A 120 6.94 -5.91 4.04
C ARG A 120 6.81 -4.64 4.89
N PRO A 121 7.31 -3.50 4.42
CA PRO A 121 7.35 -2.26 5.21
C PRO A 121 5.98 -1.73 5.64
N VAL A 122 4.93 -2.06 4.88
CA VAL A 122 3.55 -1.66 5.17
C VAL A 122 2.81 -2.58 6.15
N SER A 123 3.48 -3.59 6.69
CA SER A 123 2.85 -4.56 7.61
C SER A 123 2.30 -3.90 8.86
N THR A 124 1.06 -4.23 9.21
CA THR A 124 0.36 -3.78 10.42
C THR A 124 0.22 -4.88 11.46
N LEU A 125 0.48 -6.13 11.10
CA LEU A 125 0.35 -7.31 11.95
C LEU A 125 1.66 -8.05 12.10
N CYS A 126 1.92 -8.55 13.31
CA CYS A 126 3.00 -9.52 13.54
C CYS A 126 2.66 -10.85 12.87
N ILE A 127 3.65 -11.73 12.75
CA ILE A 127 3.49 -13.04 12.08
C ILE A 127 2.39 -13.89 12.73
N THR A 128 2.32 -13.89 14.05
CA THR A 128 1.34 -14.66 14.81
C THR A 128 -0.10 -14.19 14.56
N CYS A 129 -0.32 -12.87 14.56
CA CYS A 129 -1.65 -12.32 14.28
C CYS A 129 -2.04 -12.44 12.81
N ALA A 130 -1.07 -12.32 11.89
CA ALA A 130 -1.31 -12.47 10.46
C ALA A 130 -1.68 -13.92 10.08
N SER A 131 -1.13 -14.92 10.76
CA SER A 131 -1.41 -16.33 10.50
C SER A 131 -2.75 -16.83 11.07
N ARG A 132 -3.40 -16.04 11.92
CA ARG A 132 -4.71 -16.37 12.53
C ARG A 132 -5.92 -15.84 11.73
N ARG A 133 -5.67 -15.14 10.62
CA ARG A 133 -6.72 -14.59 9.74
C ARG A 133 -7.03 -15.56 8.56
#